data_19d90c9a3c152318748e4b04d344975c
#
_entry.id   19d90c9a3c152318748e4b04d344975c
#
_cell.length_a   1.000
_cell.length_b   1.000
_cell.length_c   1.000
_cell.angle_alpha   90.00
_cell.angle_beta   90.00
_cell.angle_gamma   90.00
#
_symmetry.space_group_name_H-M   'P 1'
#
loop_
_entity.id
_entity.type
_entity.pdbx_description
1 polymer ?
#
loop_
_entity_poly.entity_id
_entity_poly.type
_entity_poly.pdbx_seq_one_letter_code
_entity_poly.pdbx_strand_id
1 'polypeptide(L)'
;MQVQFWGTRGSIAKPGPSTTRFGGNTSCIELRSARGTLVIIDCGTGAHALGQKLRSGCANGVRGNILISHTHWDHIQGIPFFEPLFVPGGEWDIYGPKGLRESLREALAAQMQYDYFPVALDQCPARIRYHDLVEGSFAIGDINVSAQYLNHPAITLGYRLQADGATVVYACDHEPHSQALAGGDGDITGEDLGHAEFIAGADLLIHDAQYTAEEYPAKVGWGHSTVEYAVKLGRYAGAKRIALTHHDPLRDDDAIDCLLALVRKNSAGVDVFAASEGQVVELAGSPQRPERRPGEFEAETNIDPVALGQRSVLVAVADASMSASVRAALRAEGIGAKSFVSIDEVRACVINDRPPLAIVEHDPPRIDGMSLCCAMRSQAKDASYCLPVIMIAGQEEQQAGAAAEVTDWLVKPFTTAYVRTKVSAWLLRMACQSIRERAAADEQHGFVGTMRGPPLLRDETPSLEKSDLLWMYGREIAQFDSPAFSKKLGEIIARSAQPKYRREQRLGA
;
A
#
# COMPACT_ATOMS: atom_id res chain seq x y z
N MET A 1 15.66 15.27 -8.80
CA MET A 1 15.18 13.94 -8.33
C MET A 1 15.25 12.97 -9.48
N GLN A 2 15.71 11.74 -9.24
CA GLN A 2 15.80 10.68 -10.26
C GLN A 2 14.91 9.50 -9.85
N VAL A 3 14.19 8.93 -10.82
CA VAL A 3 13.35 7.73 -10.64
C VAL A 3 13.79 6.67 -11.64
N GLN A 4 14.06 5.45 -11.20
CA GLN A 4 14.40 4.31 -12.04
C GLN A 4 13.45 3.13 -11.77
N PHE A 5 12.93 2.53 -12.84
CA PHE A 5 12.07 1.36 -12.78
C PHE A 5 12.90 0.07 -12.82
N TRP A 6 12.71 -0.83 -11.86
CA TRP A 6 13.35 -2.13 -11.75
C TRP A 6 12.38 -3.29 -11.93
N GLY A 7 11.08 -3.02 -11.80
CA GLY A 7 10.01 -3.96 -12.04
C GLY A 7 8.71 -3.21 -12.30
N THR A 8 7.96 -3.66 -13.29
CA THR A 8 6.78 -2.98 -13.85
C THR A 8 5.58 -3.90 -14.06
N ARG A 9 5.73 -5.23 -13.82
CA ARG A 9 4.67 -6.23 -13.94
C ARG A 9 3.80 -6.28 -12.70
N GLY A 10 2.52 -6.56 -12.92
CA GLY A 10 1.58 -6.85 -11.86
C GLY A 10 1.43 -8.34 -11.58
N SER A 11 0.97 -8.65 -10.39
CA SER A 11 0.52 -9.93 -9.88
C SER A 11 1.58 -11.04 -9.85
N ILE A 12 2.37 -11.24 -10.90
CA ILE A 12 3.41 -12.27 -10.97
C ILE A 12 4.48 -11.90 -12.00
N ALA A 13 5.72 -12.28 -11.73
CA ALA A 13 6.81 -12.12 -12.67
C ALA A 13 6.57 -12.93 -13.96
N LYS A 14 6.82 -12.31 -15.11
CA LYS A 14 6.69 -12.93 -16.45
C LYS A 14 7.98 -12.80 -17.23
N PRO A 15 9.00 -13.62 -16.94
CA PRO A 15 10.23 -13.62 -17.71
C PRO A 15 10.01 -14.27 -19.07
N GLY A 16 10.69 -13.74 -20.09
CA GLY A 16 10.62 -14.35 -21.41
C GLY A 16 10.89 -13.38 -22.56
N PRO A 17 11.01 -13.88 -23.78
CA PRO A 17 11.32 -13.03 -24.95
C PRO A 17 10.20 -12.04 -25.31
N SER A 18 8.97 -12.31 -24.89
CA SER A 18 7.82 -11.44 -25.17
C SER A 18 7.65 -10.28 -24.18
N THR A 19 8.53 -10.15 -23.19
CA THR A 19 8.46 -9.12 -22.14
C THR A 19 9.80 -8.37 -21.97
N THR A 20 10.66 -8.39 -22.98
CA THR A 20 12.01 -7.81 -22.88
C THR A 20 12.05 -6.29 -22.99
N ARG A 21 11.05 -5.66 -23.61
CA ARG A 21 10.99 -4.20 -23.79
C ARG A 21 10.45 -3.49 -22.56
N PHE A 22 9.37 -4.00 -21.95
CA PHE A 22 8.77 -3.40 -20.76
C PHE A 22 9.22 -4.06 -19.46
N GLY A 23 9.76 -5.27 -19.55
CA GLY A 23 10.24 -6.04 -18.40
C GLY A 23 9.27 -7.10 -17.92
N GLY A 24 9.81 -8.07 -17.19
CA GLY A 24 9.07 -9.21 -16.63
C GLY A 24 9.07 -9.26 -15.11
N ASN A 25 9.78 -8.35 -14.42
CA ASN A 25 9.84 -8.30 -12.96
C ASN A 25 8.67 -7.53 -12.35
N THR A 26 8.26 -7.93 -11.16
CA THR A 26 7.20 -7.26 -10.41
C THR A 26 7.72 -6.01 -9.69
N SER A 27 6.80 -5.21 -9.20
CA SER A 27 6.93 -3.83 -8.75
C SER A 27 8.18 -3.55 -7.90
N CYS A 28 9.06 -2.69 -8.41
CA CYS A 28 10.19 -2.14 -7.69
C CYS A 28 10.67 -0.85 -8.37
N ILE A 29 10.74 0.24 -7.61
CA ILE A 29 11.15 1.56 -8.09
C ILE A 29 12.23 2.11 -7.19
N GLU A 30 13.32 2.61 -7.78
CA GLU A 30 14.38 3.36 -7.09
C GLU A 30 14.12 4.86 -7.28
N LEU A 31 14.11 5.62 -6.19
CA LEU A 31 14.04 7.07 -6.19
C LEU A 31 15.26 7.63 -5.44
N ARG A 32 15.91 8.64 -6.03
CA ARG A 32 17.02 9.35 -5.40
C ARG A 32 16.81 10.85 -5.45
N SER A 33 16.98 11.51 -4.29
CA SER A 33 17.08 12.96 -4.23
C SER A 33 18.44 13.44 -4.73
N ALA A 34 18.55 14.73 -5.03
CA ALA A 34 19.84 15.35 -5.39
C ALA A 34 20.87 15.30 -4.24
N ARG A 35 20.42 15.16 -2.99
CA ARG A 35 21.29 14.97 -1.83
C ARG A 35 21.72 13.53 -1.61
N GLY A 36 21.23 12.59 -2.44
CA GLY A 36 21.58 11.18 -2.40
C GLY A 36 20.72 10.33 -1.47
N THR A 37 19.63 10.86 -0.91
CA THR A 37 18.66 10.04 -0.15
C THR A 37 18.06 8.99 -1.07
N LEU A 38 18.23 7.72 -0.69
CA LEU A 38 17.72 6.56 -1.40
C LEU A 38 16.38 6.12 -0.82
N VAL A 39 15.36 6.03 -1.67
CA VAL A 39 14.08 5.41 -1.37
C VAL A 39 13.78 4.37 -2.45
N ILE A 40 13.42 3.17 -2.01
CA ILE A 40 12.92 2.09 -2.85
C ILE A 40 11.43 1.97 -2.58
N ILE A 41 10.60 1.96 -3.63
CA ILE A 41 9.15 1.76 -3.49
C ILE A 41 8.84 0.37 -4.02
N ASP A 42 8.33 -0.47 -3.14
CA ASP A 42 8.10 -1.90 -3.29
C ASP A 42 9.34 -2.74 -3.58
N CYS A 43 9.30 -3.97 -3.13
CA CYS A 43 10.35 -4.97 -3.26
C CYS A 43 9.82 -6.25 -3.91
N GLY A 44 9.18 -6.13 -5.09
CA GLY A 44 8.89 -7.26 -5.95
C GLY A 44 10.17 -7.88 -6.53
N THR A 45 10.05 -8.72 -7.54
CA THR A 45 11.23 -9.42 -8.10
C THR A 45 12.27 -8.47 -8.71
N GLY A 46 11.87 -7.25 -9.11
CA GLY A 46 12.80 -6.21 -9.56
C GLY A 46 13.84 -5.79 -8.52
N ALA A 47 13.52 -5.96 -7.23
CA ALA A 47 14.45 -5.66 -6.13
C ALA A 47 15.74 -6.50 -6.16
N HIS A 48 15.72 -7.69 -6.76
CA HIS A 48 16.90 -8.52 -6.87
C HIS A 48 18.01 -7.83 -7.68
N ALA A 49 17.69 -7.35 -8.88
CA ALA A 49 18.66 -6.66 -9.74
C ALA A 49 19.14 -5.33 -9.13
N LEU A 50 18.21 -4.58 -8.51
CA LEU A 50 18.56 -3.38 -7.75
C LEU A 50 19.51 -3.69 -6.60
N GLY A 51 19.25 -4.75 -5.83
CA GLY A 51 20.11 -5.20 -4.72
C GLY A 51 21.53 -5.49 -5.17
N GLN A 52 21.70 -6.19 -6.30
CA GLN A 52 23.01 -6.47 -6.91
C GLN A 52 23.75 -5.19 -7.31
N LYS A 53 23.05 -4.21 -7.93
CA LYS A 53 23.63 -2.91 -8.27
C LYS A 53 24.09 -2.16 -7.01
N LEU A 54 23.26 -2.09 -5.99
CA LEU A 54 23.59 -1.38 -4.74
C LEU A 54 24.78 -2.00 -4.03
N ARG A 55 24.85 -3.33 -3.99
CA ARG A 55 25.97 -4.05 -3.38
C ARG A 55 27.29 -3.83 -4.10
N SER A 56 27.29 -3.83 -5.43
CA SER A 56 28.51 -3.64 -6.23
C SER A 56 29.17 -2.27 -6.00
N GLY A 57 28.40 -1.28 -5.54
CA GLY A 57 28.89 0.07 -5.23
C GLY A 57 29.39 0.30 -3.80
N CYS A 58 29.12 -0.61 -2.83
CA CYS A 58 29.37 -0.37 -1.42
C CYS A 58 29.83 -1.61 -0.67
N ALA A 59 31.14 -1.68 -0.35
CA ALA A 59 31.73 -2.79 0.41
C ALA A 59 31.30 -2.82 1.90
N ASN A 60 30.93 -1.68 2.48
CA ASN A 60 30.66 -1.50 3.92
C ASN A 60 29.17 -1.45 4.28
N GLY A 61 28.31 -1.96 3.42
CA GLY A 61 26.86 -1.89 3.59
C GLY A 61 26.24 -0.61 3.02
N VAL A 62 24.97 -0.71 2.66
CA VAL A 62 24.16 0.38 2.08
C VAL A 62 23.21 0.90 3.14
N ARG A 63 22.98 2.21 3.16
CA ARG A 63 21.90 2.85 3.92
C ARG A 63 20.79 3.22 2.95
N GLY A 64 19.57 2.88 3.27
CA GLY A 64 18.44 3.20 2.42
C GLY A 64 17.11 3.03 3.13
N ASN A 65 16.06 3.38 2.40
CA ASN A 65 14.69 3.35 2.88
C ASN A 65 13.84 2.56 1.88
N ILE A 66 12.93 1.75 2.39
CA ILE A 66 11.99 0.96 1.59
C ILE A 66 10.58 1.39 1.99
N LEU A 67 9.79 1.84 1.04
CA LEU A 67 8.36 2.08 1.19
C LEU A 67 7.60 0.91 0.58
N ILE A 68 6.91 0.13 1.38
CA ILE A 68 6.04 -0.95 0.92
C ILE A 68 4.62 -0.40 0.78
N SER A 69 4.06 -0.50 -0.43
CA SER A 69 2.68 -0.07 -0.67
C SER A 69 1.69 -0.99 0.03
N HIS A 70 1.88 -2.29 -0.06
CA HIS A 70 1.12 -3.33 0.62
C HIS A 70 1.87 -4.67 0.56
N THR A 71 1.33 -5.71 1.20
CA THR A 71 2.05 -6.97 1.42
C THR A 71 1.60 -8.11 0.50
N HIS A 72 1.00 -7.83 -0.69
CA HIS A 72 0.86 -8.87 -1.70
C HIS A 72 2.23 -9.29 -2.23
N TRP A 73 2.36 -10.54 -2.64
CA TRP A 73 3.64 -11.15 -2.95
C TRP A 73 4.43 -10.42 -4.04
N ASP A 74 3.77 -9.96 -5.07
CA ASP A 74 4.42 -9.25 -6.17
C ASP A 74 5.04 -7.89 -5.76
N HIS A 75 4.72 -7.40 -4.55
CA HIS A 75 5.32 -6.20 -3.95
C HIS A 75 6.38 -6.49 -2.88
N ILE A 76 6.46 -7.74 -2.36
CA ILE A 76 7.39 -8.07 -1.27
C ILE A 76 8.26 -9.29 -1.53
N GLN A 77 7.97 -10.12 -2.55
CA GLN A 77 8.67 -11.39 -2.78
C GLN A 77 10.17 -11.25 -3.10
N GLY A 78 10.64 -10.07 -3.44
CA GLY A 78 12.05 -9.77 -3.64
C GLY A 78 12.83 -9.52 -2.35
N ILE A 79 12.18 -9.25 -1.22
CA ILE A 79 12.84 -8.98 0.08
C ILE A 79 13.78 -10.12 0.49
N PRO A 80 13.39 -11.41 0.44
CA PRO A 80 14.29 -12.51 0.78
C PRO A 80 15.54 -12.59 -0.13
N PHE A 81 15.52 -11.95 -1.28
CA PHE A 81 16.60 -11.94 -2.27
C PHE A 81 17.24 -10.57 -2.45
N PHE A 82 16.92 -9.61 -1.61
CA PHE A 82 17.49 -8.26 -1.63
C PHE A 82 18.83 -8.26 -0.90
N GLU A 83 19.91 -8.50 -1.64
CA GLU A 83 21.27 -8.69 -1.10
C GLU A 83 21.71 -7.64 -0.06
N PRO A 84 21.35 -6.34 -0.14
CA PRO A 84 21.77 -5.35 0.85
C PRO A 84 21.32 -5.63 2.29
N LEU A 85 20.25 -6.40 2.51
CA LEU A 85 19.83 -6.83 3.86
C LEU A 85 20.77 -7.86 4.48
N PHE A 86 21.54 -8.56 3.65
CA PHE A 86 22.49 -9.60 4.06
C PHE A 86 23.93 -9.11 4.18
N VAL A 87 24.15 -7.79 4.12
CA VAL A 87 25.48 -7.19 4.25
C VAL A 87 25.63 -6.57 5.65
N PRO A 88 26.63 -7.04 6.46
CA PRO A 88 26.93 -6.40 7.74
C PRO A 88 27.26 -4.91 7.57
N GLY A 89 26.75 -4.07 8.49
CA GLY A 89 26.93 -2.61 8.43
C GLY A 89 25.93 -1.89 7.53
N GLY A 90 25.05 -2.62 6.84
CA GLY A 90 23.88 -2.03 6.17
C GLY A 90 22.87 -1.48 7.19
N GLU A 91 22.19 -0.38 6.84
CA GLU A 91 21.12 0.19 7.66
C GLU A 91 19.90 0.46 6.76
N TRP A 92 18.77 -0.12 7.15
CA TRP A 92 17.54 -0.02 6.37
C TRP A 92 16.35 0.38 7.26
N ASP A 93 15.61 1.38 6.80
CA ASP A 93 14.32 1.73 7.35
C ASP A 93 13.24 1.23 6.40
N ILE A 94 12.34 0.35 6.88
CA ILE A 94 11.26 -0.23 6.07
C ILE A 94 9.94 0.31 6.60
N TYR A 95 9.23 1.02 5.75
CA TYR A 95 7.95 1.66 6.01
C TYR A 95 6.86 0.92 5.25
N GLY A 96 5.67 0.81 5.80
CA GLY A 96 4.53 0.23 5.09
C GLY A 96 3.26 0.22 5.91
N PRO A 97 2.13 -0.21 5.32
CA PRO A 97 0.84 -0.11 5.96
C PRO A 97 0.76 -0.96 7.23
N LYS A 98 0.21 -0.36 8.29
CA LYS A 98 -0.17 -1.06 9.50
C LYS A 98 -1.46 -1.83 9.26
N GLY A 99 -1.45 -3.13 9.55
CA GLY A 99 -2.67 -3.91 9.69
C GLY A 99 -3.36 -3.68 11.04
N LEU A 100 -4.62 -4.06 11.17
CA LEU A 100 -5.32 -3.99 12.46
C LEU A 100 -4.75 -4.96 13.50
N ARG A 101 -4.22 -6.10 13.07
CA ARG A 101 -3.75 -7.18 13.94
C ARG A 101 -2.29 -7.52 13.76
N GLU A 102 -1.71 -7.18 12.63
CA GLU A 102 -0.37 -7.57 12.24
C GLU A 102 0.44 -6.32 11.86
N SER A 103 1.66 -6.23 12.37
CA SER A 103 2.61 -5.19 12.01
C SER A 103 3.25 -5.50 10.64
N LEU A 104 3.82 -4.48 10.01
CA LEU A 104 4.60 -4.66 8.79
C LEU A 104 5.72 -5.70 8.97
N ARG A 105 6.43 -5.66 10.13
CA ARG A 105 7.49 -6.62 10.45
C ARG A 105 6.98 -8.05 10.46
N GLU A 106 5.83 -8.31 11.08
CA GLU A 106 5.24 -9.66 11.16
C GLU A 106 4.85 -10.16 9.77
N ALA A 107 4.20 -9.31 8.95
CA ALA A 107 3.84 -9.65 7.58
C ALA A 107 5.07 -10.00 6.72
N LEU A 108 6.15 -9.21 6.80
CA LEU A 108 7.39 -9.49 6.08
C LEU A 108 8.11 -10.73 6.61
N ALA A 109 8.10 -10.97 7.92
CA ALA A 109 8.71 -12.15 8.52
C ALA A 109 7.97 -13.43 8.14
N ALA A 110 6.65 -13.36 7.90
CA ALA A 110 5.85 -14.52 7.53
C ALA A 110 6.31 -15.19 6.23
N GLN A 111 6.79 -14.43 5.25
CA GLN A 111 7.34 -15.00 4.00
C GLN A 111 8.76 -15.57 4.13
N MET A 112 9.46 -15.26 5.23
CA MET A 112 10.83 -15.73 5.51
C MET A 112 10.86 -16.78 6.62
N GLN A 113 9.78 -17.53 6.80
CA GLN A 113 9.75 -18.70 7.68
C GLN A 113 10.53 -19.86 7.07
N TYR A 114 11.07 -20.73 7.91
CA TYR A 114 11.93 -21.84 7.51
C TYR A 114 11.34 -22.72 6.39
N ASP A 115 10.04 -22.92 6.38
CA ASP A 115 9.36 -23.71 5.35
C ASP A 115 9.40 -23.06 3.95
N TYR A 116 9.65 -21.76 3.86
CA TYR A 116 9.67 -21.00 2.62
C TYR A 116 11.04 -20.43 2.29
N PHE A 117 11.83 -20.06 3.31
CA PHE A 117 13.15 -19.45 3.13
C PHE A 117 14.10 -19.82 4.28
N PRO A 118 15.37 -20.16 3.99
CA PRO A 118 16.27 -20.74 4.99
C PRO A 118 16.84 -19.75 6.01
N VAL A 119 16.59 -18.46 5.84
CA VAL A 119 17.07 -17.38 6.72
C VAL A 119 15.89 -16.56 7.19
N ALA A 120 15.65 -16.50 8.49
CA ALA A 120 14.60 -15.66 9.05
C ALA A 120 14.98 -14.17 8.97
N LEU A 121 13.96 -13.30 8.92
CA LEU A 121 14.14 -11.85 8.74
C LEU A 121 15.01 -11.21 9.84
N ASP A 122 14.93 -11.71 11.07
CA ASP A 122 15.72 -11.27 12.23
C ASP A 122 17.19 -11.76 12.21
N GLN A 123 17.51 -12.70 11.33
CA GLN A 123 18.86 -13.19 11.11
C GLN A 123 19.61 -12.39 10.05
N CYS A 124 18.97 -11.42 9.40
CA CYS A 124 19.63 -10.52 8.46
C CYS A 124 20.69 -9.69 9.19
N PRO A 125 21.96 -9.66 8.72
CA PRO A 125 23.03 -8.96 9.41
C PRO A 125 22.96 -7.43 9.29
N ALA A 126 22.17 -6.88 8.38
CA ALA A 126 21.90 -5.45 8.31
C ALA A 126 21.02 -5.01 9.49
N ARG A 127 21.20 -3.77 9.94
CA ARG A 127 20.31 -3.16 10.93
C ARG A 127 19.01 -2.73 10.23
N ILE A 128 17.88 -3.35 10.58
CA ILE A 128 16.57 -3.05 9.98
C ILE A 128 15.68 -2.43 11.05
N ARG A 129 15.06 -1.28 10.73
CA ARG A 129 14.01 -0.63 11.53
C ARG A 129 12.71 -0.71 10.74
N TYR A 130 11.60 -0.96 11.42
CA TYR A 130 10.28 -1.08 10.80
C TYR A 130 9.39 0.05 11.30
N HIS A 131 8.62 0.63 10.37
CA HIS A 131 7.74 1.77 10.62
C HIS A 131 6.35 1.44 10.11
N ASP A 132 5.42 1.19 11.02
CA ASP A 132 4.02 0.96 10.70
C ASP A 132 3.35 2.28 10.34
N LEU A 133 2.84 2.39 9.11
CA LEU A 133 2.22 3.59 8.58
C LEU A 133 0.69 3.50 8.51
N VAL A 134 0.08 4.67 8.66
CA VAL A 134 -1.29 4.99 8.29
C VAL A 134 -1.28 6.20 7.36
N GLU A 135 -2.44 6.72 6.97
CA GLU A 135 -2.49 7.99 6.22
C GLU A 135 -1.89 9.14 7.02
N GLY A 136 -1.03 9.93 6.38
CA GLY A 136 -0.36 11.06 7.01
C GLY A 136 0.89 11.47 6.26
N SER A 137 1.75 12.24 6.91
CA SER A 137 3.00 12.74 6.33
C SER A 137 4.16 12.54 7.27
N PHE A 138 5.33 12.28 6.70
CA PHE A 138 6.60 12.11 7.40
C PHE A 138 7.76 12.51 6.49
N ALA A 139 8.97 12.51 7.01
CA ALA A 139 10.17 12.84 6.23
C ALA A 139 11.15 11.68 6.22
N ILE A 140 11.75 11.44 5.06
CA ILE A 140 12.89 10.55 4.86
C ILE A 140 14.07 11.39 4.39
N GLY A 141 14.99 11.73 5.29
CA GLY A 141 16.08 12.65 4.95
C GLY A 141 15.55 14.00 4.47
N ASP A 142 15.82 14.32 3.21
CA ASP A 142 15.37 15.54 2.53
C ASP A 142 14.10 15.34 1.68
N ILE A 143 13.47 14.18 1.77
CA ILE A 143 12.24 13.86 1.03
C ILE A 143 11.04 13.94 1.96
N ASN A 144 10.07 14.79 1.65
CA ASN A 144 8.77 14.81 2.31
C ASN A 144 7.87 13.76 1.68
N VAL A 145 7.32 12.88 2.50
CA VAL A 145 6.44 11.80 2.06
C VAL A 145 5.05 12.00 2.65
N SER A 146 4.03 11.87 1.82
CA SER A 146 2.63 11.75 2.27
C SER A 146 2.09 10.41 1.82
N ALA A 147 1.38 9.72 2.69
CA ALA A 147 0.74 8.43 2.45
C ALA A 147 -0.77 8.56 2.46
N GLN A 148 -1.47 7.89 1.54
CA GLN A 148 -2.93 7.83 1.45
C GLN A 148 -3.36 6.40 1.14
N TYR A 149 -4.48 5.93 1.75
CA TYR A 149 -5.04 4.63 1.42
C TYR A 149 -5.58 4.61 -0.01
N LEU A 150 -5.28 3.54 -0.72
CA LEU A 150 -5.77 3.23 -2.06
C LEU A 150 -6.92 2.22 -2.00
N ASN A 151 -7.71 2.16 -3.07
CA ASN A 151 -8.83 1.25 -3.20
C ASN A 151 -8.36 -0.11 -3.75
N HIS A 152 -8.00 -1.03 -2.85
CA HIS A 152 -7.48 -2.35 -3.18
C HIS A 152 -7.97 -3.41 -2.18
N PRO A 153 -8.03 -4.73 -2.52
CA PRO A 153 -8.41 -5.80 -1.58
C PRO A 153 -7.42 -6.10 -0.44
N ALA A 154 -6.33 -5.35 -0.33
CA ALA A 154 -5.41 -5.31 0.82
C ALA A 154 -5.27 -3.87 1.31
N ILE A 155 -4.86 -3.66 2.58
CA ILE A 155 -4.53 -2.31 3.06
C ILE A 155 -3.34 -1.81 2.28
N THR A 156 -3.57 -0.87 1.37
CA THR A 156 -2.58 -0.36 0.41
C THR A 156 -2.40 1.13 0.58
N LEU A 157 -1.15 1.59 0.61
CA LEU A 157 -0.78 2.99 0.66
C LEU A 157 -0.20 3.45 -0.67
N GLY A 158 -0.74 4.54 -1.22
CA GLY A 158 -0.05 5.34 -2.21
C GLY A 158 0.89 6.33 -1.53
N TYR A 159 1.95 6.72 -2.22
CA TYR A 159 2.98 7.61 -1.71
C TYR A 159 3.16 8.83 -2.61
N ARG A 160 3.16 10.01 -2.00
CA ARG A 160 3.52 11.27 -2.64
C ARG A 160 4.84 11.74 -2.05
N LEU A 161 5.89 11.80 -2.89
CA LEU A 161 7.26 12.13 -2.49
C LEU A 161 7.64 13.50 -3.09
N GLN A 162 8.12 14.39 -2.25
CA GLN A 162 8.49 15.76 -2.65
C GLN A 162 9.93 16.06 -2.21
N ALA A 163 10.81 16.33 -3.17
CA ALA A 163 12.17 16.80 -2.95
C ALA A 163 12.67 17.52 -4.21
N ASP A 164 13.74 18.29 -4.10
CA ASP A 164 14.40 18.97 -5.22
C ASP A 164 13.44 19.86 -6.06
N GLY A 165 12.34 20.35 -5.45
CA GLY A 165 11.29 21.08 -6.15
C GLY A 165 10.43 20.25 -7.12
N ALA A 166 10.53 18.93 -7.07
CA ALA A 166 9.75 17.99 -7.88
C ALA A 166 8.85 17.10 -6.99
N THR A 167 7.77 16.61 -7.59
CA THR A 167 6.80 15.74 -6.93
C THR A 167 6.61 14.45 -7.73
N VAL A 168 6.79 13.32 -7.08
CA VAL A 168 6.47 11.98 -7.60
C VAL A 168 5.31 11.42 -6.81
N VAL A 169 4.31 10.86 -7.49
CA VAL A 169 3.22 10.11 -6.84
C VAL A 169 3.24 8.68 -7.35
N TYR A 170 3.25 7.74 -6.42
CA TYR A 170 3.12 6.32 -6.66
C TYR A 170 1.75 5.84 -6.17
N ALA A 171 0.92 5.39 -7.08
CA ALA A 171 -0.43 4.89 -6.85
C ALA A 171 -0.61 3.55 -7.58
N CYS A 172 0.15 2.54 -7.14
CA CYS A 172 0.06 1.18 -7.65
C CYS A 172 -0.93 0.38 -6.82
N ASP A 173 -1.67 -0.52 -7.49
CA ASP A 173 -2.75 -1.30 -6.91
C ASP A 173 -3.88 -0.42 -6.37
N HIS A 174 -4.56 0.20 -7.33
CA HIS A 174 -5.70 1.06 -7.09
C HIS A 174 -6.81 0.78 -8.09
N GLU A 175 -8.00 0.47 -7.62
CA GLU A 175 -9.21 0.35 -8.41
C GLU A 175 -10.03 1.65 -8.34
N PRO A 176 -10.67 2.13 -9.42
CA PRO A 176 -11.59 3.25 -9.35
C PRO A 176 -12.63 3.05 -8.24
N HIS A 177 -12.86 4.05 -7.39
CA HIS A 177 -13.95 3.97 -6.41
C HIS A 177 -15.31 3.96 -7.10
N SER A 178 -15.45 4.74 -8.17
CA SER A 178 -16.62 4.70 -9.06
C SER A 178 -16.31 3.86 -10.29
N GLN A 179 -17.00 2.75 -10.46
CA GLN A 179 -16.87 1.89 -11.64
C GLN A 179 -17.17 2.61 -12.94
N ALA A 180 -18.04 3.64 -12.92
CA ALA A 180 -18.35 4.47 -14.08
C ALA A 180 -17.12 5.20 -14.64
N LEU A 181 -16.11 5.46 -13.80
CA LEU A 181 -14.87 6.11 -14.23
C LEU A 181 -13.89 5.17 -14.92
N ALA A 182 -14.08 3.86 -14.83
CA ALA A 182 -13.17 2.90 -15.45
C ALA A 182 -13.08 3.05 -16.97
N GLY A 183 -14.14 3.52 -17.63
CA GLY A 183 -14.14 3.86 -19.07
C GLY A 183 -13.46 5.18 -19.42
N GLY A 184 -12.97 5.93 -18.45
CA GLY A 184 -12.45 7.29 -18.66
C GLY A 184 -13.53 8.35 -18.85
N ASP A 185 -14.81 8.02 -18.65
CA ASP A 185 -15.95 8.95 -18.73
C ASP A 185 -16.48 9.29 -17.33
N GLY A 186 -17.50 10.16 -17.25
CA GLY A 186 -18.17 10.54 -16.00
C GLY A 186 -17.42 11.63 -15.21
N ASP A 187 -18.00 12.07 -14.10
CA ASP A 187 -17.46 13.11 -13.23
C ASP A 187 -16.63 12.51 -12.09
N ILE A 188 -15.50 13.13 -11.80
CA ILE A 188 -14.64 12.74 -10.67
C ILE A 188 -15.21 13.35 -9.40
N THR A 189 -15.75 12.51 -8.52
CA THR A 189 -16.40 12.90 -7.26
C THR A 189 -16.05 11.94 -6.13
N GLY A 190 -16.42 12.28 -4.89
CA GLY A 190 -16.22 11.40 -3.73
C GLY A 190 -14.75 11.02 -3.49
N GLU A 191 -14.49 9.74 -3.24
CA GLU A 191 -13.16 9.23 -2.98
C GLU A 191 -12.22 9.34 -4.19
N ASP A 192 -12.74 9.25 -5.44
CA ASP A 192 -11.94 9.48 -6.65
C ASP A 192 -11.46 10.94 -6.74
N LEU A 193 -12.24 11.92 -6.23
CA LEU A 193 -11.80 13.31 -6.11
C LEU A 193 -10.69 13.44 -5.06
N GLY A 194 -10.82 12.79 -3.91
CA GLY A 194 -9.76 12.74 -2.89
C GLY A 194 -8.47 12.13 -3.43
N HIS A 195 -8.58 11.11 -4.28
CA HIS A 195 -7.41 10.52 -4.95
C HIS A 195 -6.82 11.49 -5.99
N ALA A 196 -7.64 12.21 -6.76
CA ALA A 196 -7.16 13.23 -7.68
C ALA A 196 -6.44 14.38 -6.95
N GLU A 197 -6.92 14.80 -5.78
CA GLU A 197 -6.28 15.82 -4.93
C GLU A 197 -4.91 15.32 -4.41
N PHE A 198 -4.80 14.05 -4.03
CA PHE A 198 -3.53 13.45 -3.64
C PHE A 198 -2.49 13.45 -4.78
N ILE A 199 -2.93 13.22 -6.01
CA ILE A 199 -2.10 13.25 -7.22
C ILE A 199 -1.77 14.71 -7.65
N ALA A 200 -2.55 15.71 -7.21
CA ALA A 200 -2.56 17.04 -7.79
C ALA A 200 -1.17 17.62 -8.08
N GLY A 201 -0.98 18.00 -9.35
CA GLY A 201 0.22 18.66 -9.85
C GLY A 201 1.50 17.82 -9.75
N ALA A 202 1.45 16.50 -9.78
CA ALA A 202 2.61 15.64 -9.82
C ALA A 202 3.48 15.92 -11.06
N ASP A 203 4.80 15.96 -10.88
CA ASP A 203 5.73 16.01 -12.01
C ASP A 203 5.81 14.65 -12.70
N LEU A 204 5.66 13.57 -11.90
CA LEU A 204 5.51 12.19 -12.37
C LEU A 204 4.44 11.48 -11.52
N LEU A 205 3.38 11.03 -12.18
CA LEU A 205 2.43 10.07 -11.65
C LEU A 205 2.80 8.68 -12.13
N ILE A 206 3.04 7.75 -11.22
CA ILE A 206 3.24 6.32 -11.49
C ILE A 206 1.97 5.64 -11.01
N HIS A 207 1.15 5.14 -11.94
CA HIS A 207 -0.20 4.66 -11.63
C HIS A 207 -0.42 3.26 -12.18
N ASP A 208 -1.14 2.45 -11.40
CA ASP A 208 -1.72 1.17 -11.85
C ASP A 208 -2.51 1.36 -13.14
N ALA A 209 -2.30 0.48 -14.09
CA ALA A 209 -2.97 0.48 -15.39
C ALA A 209 -3.06 -0.95 -15.94
N GLN A 210 -3.48 -1.88 -15.08
CA GLN A 210 -3.46 -3.30 -15.40
C GLN A 210 -4.46 -3.66 -16.49
N TYR A 211 -5.64 -3.03 -16.50
CA TYR A 211 -6.73 -3.38 -17.40
C TYR A 211 -7.05 -2.29 -18.42
N THR A 212 -7.89 -2.66 -19.40
CA THR A 212 -8.62 -1.71 -20.24
C THR A 212 -10.06 -1.59 -19.76
N ALA A 213 -10.77 -0.56 -20.21
CA ALA A 213 -12.20 -0.39 -19.94
C ALA A 213 -13.05 -1.60 -20.43
N GLU A 214 -12.62 -2.26 -21.51
CA GLU A 214 -13.30 -3.45 -22.04
C GLU A 214 -13.13 -4.68 -21.15
N GLU A 215 -11.95 -4.85 -20.54
CA GLU A 215 -11.62 -5.96 -19.66
C GLU A 215 -12.20 -5.80 -18.25
N TYR A 216 -12.34 -4.56 -17.80
CA TYR A 216 -12.65 -4.22 -16.42
C TYR A 216 -13.97 -4.81 -15.88
N PRO A 217 -15.08 -4.90 -16.64
CA PRO A 217 -16.32 -5.49 -16.10
C PRO A 217 -16.18 -6.91 -15.56
N ALA A 218 -15.22 -7.69 -16.07
CA ALA A 218 -14.90 -9.03 -15.56
C ALA A 218 -13.88 -9.01 -14.40
N LYS A 219 -13.36 -7.84 -14.03
CA LYS A 219 -12.26 -7.63 -13.07
C LYS A 219 -12.64 -6.73 -11.91
N VAL A 220 -13.89 -6.32 -11.82
CA VAL A 220 -14.39 -5.50 -10.71
C VAL A 220 -14.11 -6.19 -9.37
N GLY A 221 -13.57 -5.44 -8.42
CA GLY A 221 -13.17 -5.94 -7.10
C GLY A 221 -11.82 -6.66 -7.07
N TRP A 222 -11.04 -6.61 -8.16
CA TRP A 222 -9.68 -7.14 -8.18
C TRP A 222 -8.65 -6.12 -7.68
N GLY A 223 -9.04 -4.85 -7.55
CA GLY A 223 -8.20 -3.80 -6.96
C GLY A 223 -7.28 -3.09 -7.93
N HIS A 224 -7.57 -3.10 -9.24
CA HIS A 224 -6.71 -2.52 -10.27
C HIS A 224 -7.43 -1.57 -11.20
N SER A 225 -6.67 -0.59 -11.70
CA SER A 225 -7.16 0.45 -12.60
C SER A 225 -7.17 0.05 -14.07
N THR A 226 -7.99 0.77 -14.82
CA THR A 226 -7.88 0.82 -16.27
C THR A 226 -6.91 1.90 -16.72
N VAL A 227 -6.36 1.72 -17.91
CA VAL A 227 -5.49 2.74 -18.51
C VAL A 227 -6.26 4.05 -18.77
N GLU A 228 -7.55 3.95 -19.10
CA GLU A 228 -8.46 5.07 -19.36
C GLU A 228 -8.66 5.90 -18.07
N TYR A 229 -8.92 5.24 -16.95
CA TYR A 229 -9.05 5.88 -15.65
C TYR A 229 -7.74 6.59 -15.24
N ALA A 230 -6.61 5.88 -15.29
CA ALA A 230 -5.31 6.43 -14.90
C ALA A 230 -4.96 7.71 -15.69
N VAL A 231 -5.21 7.71 -17.01
CA VAL A 231 -4.97 8.87 -17.86
C VAL A 231 -5.96 9.99 -17.58
N LYS A 232 -7.24 9.69 -17.42
CA LYS A 232 -8.27 10.70 -17.07
C LYS A 232 -7.96 11.37 -15.75
N LEU A 233 -7.69 10.57 -14.71
CA LEU A 233 -7.44 11.07 -13.36
C LEU A 233 -6.16 11.91 -13.31
N GLY A 234 -5.06 11.42 -13.93
CA GLY A 234 -3.81 12.16 -13.99
C GLY A 234 -3.95 13.50 -14.73
N ARG A 235 -4.73 13.55 -15.81
CA ARG A 235 -5.05 14.81 -16.51
C ARG A 235 -5.85 15.76 -15.65
N TYR A 236 -6.91 15.27 -15.01
CA TYR A 236 -7.74 16.08 -14.12
C TYR A 236 -6.93 16.68 -12.97
N ALA A 237 -6.05 15.87 -12.38
CA ALA A 237 -5.13 16.26 -11.31
C ALA A 237 -3.98 17.17 -11.78
N GLY A 238 -3.82 17.41 -13.07
CA GLY A 238 -2.75 18.25 -13.62
C GLY A 238 -1.35 17.61 -13.48
N ALA A 239 -1.26 16.28 -13.53
CA ALA A 239 0.02 15.58 -13.62
C ALA A 239 0.74 15.94 -14.94
N LYS A 240 2.06 16.19 -14.88
CA LYS A 240 2.84 16.54 -16.09
C LYS A 240 3.17 15.33 -16.93
N ARG A 241 3.49 14.21 -16.27
CA ARG A 241 3.84 12.93 -16.89
C ARG A 241 3.12 11.80 -16.17
N ILE A 242 2.65 10.80 -16.93
CA ILE A 242 1.97 9.61 -16.40
C ILE A 242 2.72 8.38 -16.85
N ALA A 243 3.27 7.63 -15.91
CA ALA A 243 3.86 6.31 -16.12
C ALA A 243 2.79 5.26 -15.79
N LEU A 244 2.29 4.57 -16.81
CA LEU A 244 1.41 3.42 -16.65
C LEU A 244 2.25 2.23 -16.22
N THR A 245 1.93 1.61 -15.09
CA THR A 245 2.69 0.48 -14.52
C THR A 245 1.76 -0.67 -14.12
N HIS A 246 2.30 -1.69 -13.48
CA HIS A 246 1.57 -2.88 -13.06
C HIS A 246 0.95 -3.63 -14.26
N HIS A 247 1.75 -3.79 -15.33
CA HIS A 247 1.28 -4.41 -16.57
C HIS A 247 0.77 -5.82 -16.33
N ASP A 248 -0.43 -6.12 -16.87
CA ASP A 248 -1.03 -7.44 -16.76
C ASP A 248 -0.06 -8.54 -17.23
N PRO A 249 0.15 -9.61 -16.46
CA PRO A 249 1.05 -10.69 -16.85
C PRO A 249 0.63 -11.44 -18.12
N LEU A 250 -0.61 -11.29 -18.57
CA LEU A 250 -1.07 -11.86 -19.84
C LEU A 250 -0.68 -11.01 -21.05
N ARG A 251 -0.31 -9.74 -20.87
CA ARG A 251 0.13 -8.87 -21.96
C ARG A 251 1.59 -9.10 -22.30
N ASP A 252 1.88 -9.20 -23.58
CA ASP A 252 3.23 -9.10 -24.12
C ASP A 252 3.59 -7.64 -24.43
N ASP A 253 4.81 -7.44 -24.90
CA ASP A 253 5.33 -6.12 -25.23
C ASP A 253 4.54 -5.43 -26.35
N ASP A 254 4.07 -6.19 -27.35
CA ASP A 254 3.31 -5.64 -28.48
C ASP A 254 1.90 -5.20 -28.05
N ALA A 255 1.28 -5.95 -27.14
CA ALA A 255 0.00 -5.56 -26.55
C ALA A 255 0.10 -4.28 -25.73
N ILE A 256 1.21 -4.08 -24.97
CA ILE A 256 1.45 -2.84 -24.23
C ILE A 256 1.66 -1.66 -25.18
N ASP A 257 2.41 -1.84 -26.27
CA ASP A 257 2.60 -0.78 -27.30
C ASP A 257 1.26 -0.40 -27.95
N CYS A 258 0.41 -1.37 -28.28
CA CYS A 258 -0.92 -1.11 -28.84
C CYS A 258 -1.79 -0.31 -27.88
N LEU A 259 -1.82 -0.70 -26.60
CA LEU A 259 -2.55 -0.03 -25.55
C LEU A 259 -2.05 1.42 -25.35
N LEU A 260 -0.73 1.61 -25.30
CA LEU A 260 -0.14 2.94 -25.17
C LEU A 260 -0.48 3.84 -26.38
N ALA A 261 -0.48 3.30 -27.60
CA ALA A 261 -0.88 4.03 -28.80
C ALA A 261 -2.36 4.47 -28.75
N LEU A 262 -3.22 3.64 -28.16
CA LEU A 262 -4.65 3.95 -27.97
C LEU A 262 -4.84 5.11 -26.99
N VAL A 263 -4.25 5.03 -25.80
CA VAL A 263 -4.47 6.06 -24.76
C VAL A 263 -3.78 7.39 -25.07
N ARG A 264 -2.66 7.39 -25.81
CA ARG A 264 -1.99 8.62 -26.24
C ARG A 264 -2.84 9.49 -27.16
N LYS A 265 -3.73 8.90 -27.95
CA LYS A 265 -4.68 9.66 -28.77
C LYS A 265 -5.62 10.51 -27.91
N ASN A 266 -5.92 10.07 -26.70
CA ASN A 266 -6.85 10.71 -25.77
C ASN A 266 -6.14 11.48 -24.65
N SER A 267 -4.79 11.51 -24.62
CA SER A 267 -4.02 12.11 -23.51
C SER A 267 -3.97 13.65 -23.51
N ALA A 268 -4.46 14.31 -24.60
CA ALA A 268 -4.63 15.78 -24.71
C ALA A 268 -3.46 16.60 -24.11
N GLY A 269 -2.23 16.29 -24.51
CA GLY A 269 -1.05 17.09 -24.16
C GLY A 269 -0.32 16.67 -22.88
N VAL A 270 -0.78 15.66 -22.17
CA VAL A 270 -0.01 15.03 -21.07
C VAL A 270 0.95 13.97 -21.65
N ASP A 271 2.18 13.94 -21.17
CA ASP A 271 3.15 12.92 -21.54
C ASP A 271 2.81 11.59 -20.86
N VAL A 272 2.26 10.63 -21.63
CA VAL A 272 1.88 9.29 -21.15
C VAL A 272 2.81 8.25 -21.73
N PHE A 273 3.41 7.42 -20.87
CA PHE A 273 4.26 6.32 -21.27
C PHE A 273 3.99 5.06 -20.43
N ALA A 274 4.27 3.91 -21.00
CA ALA A 274 4.30 2.66 -20.26
C ALA A 274 5.67 2.53 -19.57
N ALA A 275 5.68 2.27 -18.28
CA ALA A 275 6.90 2.06 -17.53
C ALA A 275 7.64 0.82 -18.03
N SER A 276 8.97 0.89 -18.13
CA SER A 276 9.80 -0.23 -18.55
C SER A 276 11.02 -0.41 -17.64
N GLU A 277 11.43 -1.65 -17.44
CA GLU A 277 12.61 -1.96 -16.64
C GLU A 277 13.86 -1.29 -17.20
N GLY A 278 14.67 -0.72 -16.31
CA GLY A 278 15.86 0.03 -16.67
C GLY A 278 15.60 1.49 -17.06
N GLN A 279 14.35 1.88 -17.32
CA GLN A 279 14.00 3.27 -17.64
C GLN A 279 14.33 4.20 -16.48
N VAL A 280 15.00 5.31 -16.80
CA VAL A 280 15.34 6.38 -15.86
C VAL A 280 14.57 7.63 -16.23
N VAL A 281 13.95 8.26 -15.25
CA VAL A 281 13.23 9.52 -15.38
C VAL A 281 13.90 10.57 -14.50
N GLU A 282 14.52 11.57 -15.15
CA GLU A 282 15.05 12.74 -14.47
C GLU A 282 13.95 13.80 -14.29
N LEU A 283 13.80 14.28 -13.07
CA LEU A 283 12.85 15.33 -12.73
C LEU A 283 13.62 16.60 -12.33
N ALA A 284 13.57 17.59 -13.19
CA ALA A 284 14.06 18.92 -12.88
C ALA A 284 12.97 19.66 -12.07
N GLY A 285 13.26 20.01 -10.83
CA GLY A 285 12.36 20.75 -9.99
C GLY A 285 12.19 22.20 -10.44
N SER A 286 11.02 22.77 -10.16
CA SER A 286 10.81 24.20 -10.27
C SER A 286 11.28 24.89 -8.99
N PRO A 287 12.25 25.81 -9.04
CA PRO A 287 12.80 26.48 -7.83
C PRO A 287 11.79 27.29 -7.02
N GLN A 288 10.62 27.52 -7.55
CA GLN A 288 9.58 28.39 -6.96
C GLN A 288 8.43 27.62 -6.29
N ARG A 289 8.45 26.30 -6.32
CA ARG A 289 7.39 25.52 -5.66
C ARG A 289 7.69 25.46 -4.16
N PRO A 290 6.87 26.05 -3.29
CA PRO A 290 7.05 25.86 -1.85
C PRO A 290 6.93 24.35 -1.59
N GLU A 291 7.98 23.76 -1.03
CA GLU A 291 7.89 22.42 -0.46
C GLU A 291 6.73 22.49 0.54
N ARG A 292 5.69 21.69 0.33
CA ARG A 292 4.70 21.49 1.39
C ARG A 292 5.47 20.93 2.57
N ARG A 293 5.55 21.71 3.65
CA ARG A 293 6.08 21.14 4.92
C ARG A 293 5.28 19.91 5.22
N PRO A 294 5.90 18.84 5.77
CA PRO A 294 5.15 17.70 6.27
C PRO A 294 3.95 18.26 7.00
N GLY A 295 2.75 17.86 6.60
CA GLY A 295 1.54 18.29 7.29
C GLY A 295 1.71 17.93 8.77
N GLU A 296 1.06 18.63 9.67
CA GLU A 296 1.16 18.49 11.12
C GLU A 296 0.85 17.08 11.67
N PHE A 297 0.77 16.06 10.80
CA PHE A 297 0.36 14.71 11.14
C PHE A 297 1.45 13.69 10.80
N GLU A 298 2.04 13.11 11.82
CA GLU A 298 2.95 11.98 11.66
C GLU A 298 2.16 10.75 11.17
N ALA A 299 2.61 10.16 10.06
CA ALA A 299 2.04 8.92 9.54
C ALA A 299 2.39 7.71 10.43
N GLU A 300 3.48 7.82 11.22
CA GLU A 300 3.83 6.85 12.23
C GLU A 300 2.95 7.04 13.46
N THR A 301 2.08 6.08 13.75
CA THR A 301 1.24 6.14 14.93
C THR A 301 1.32 4.86 15.73
N ASN A 302 1.50 4.99 17.04
CA ASN A 302 1.23 3.92 18.02
C ASN A 302 -0.28 3.81 18.24
N ILE A 303 -1.03 3.46 17.18
CA ILE A 303 -2.45 3.17 17.33
C ILE A 303 -2.55 1.85 18.11
N ASP A 304 -3.22 1.88 19.27
CA ASP A 304 -3.57 0.67 20.00
C ASP A 304 -4.76 -0.04 19.30
N PRO A 305 -4.52 -1.17 18.61
CA PRO A 305 -5.59 -1.90 17.94
C PRO A 305 -6.66 -2.42 18.91
N VAL A 306 -6.30 -2.64 20.18
CA VAL A 306 -7.22 -3.13 21.22
C VAL A 306 -8.29 -2.09 21.51
N ALA A 307 -7.95 -0.80 21.52
CA ALA A 307 -8.92 0.28 21.71
C ALA A 307 -9.96 0.36 20.57
N LEU A 308 -9.58 -0.02 19.35
CA LEU A 308 -10.49 -0.09 18.18
C LEU A 308 -11.41 -1.31 18.24
N GLY A 309 -10.91 -2.47 18.69
CA GLY A 309 -11.68 -3.72 18.78
C GLY A 309 -12.77 -3.71 19.87
N GLN A 310 -12.73 -2.78 20.82
CA GLN A 310 -13.73 -2.67 21.89
C GLN A 310 -15.07 -2.07 21.45
N ARG A 311 -15.12 -1.36 20.31
CA ARG A 311 -16.35 -0.77 19.76
C ARG A 311 -16.87 -1.62 18.61
N SER A 312 -18.17 -1.98 18.69
CA SER A 312 -18.80 -2.76 17.62
C SER A 312 -19.17 -1.88 16.44
N VAL A 313 -18.92 -2.39 15.22
CA VAL A 313 -19.41 -1.83 13.96
C VAL A 313 -20.89 -2.09 13.83
N LEU A 314 -21.66 -1.09 13.37
CA LEU A 314 -23.07 -1.23 13.07
C LEU A 314 -23.24 -1.93 11.71
N VAL A 315 -24.07 -2.97 11.65
CA VAL A 315 -24.35 -3.74 10.42
C VAL A 315 -25.86 -3.78 10.20
N ALA A 316 -26.34 -3.07 9.17
CA ALA A 316 -27.74 -3.05 8.74
C ALA A 316 -27.85 -3.68 7.35
N VAL A 317 -27.93 -5.01 7.30
CA VAL A 317 -27.95 -5.83 6.07
C VAL A 317 -29.11 -6.81 6.14
N ALA A 318 -30.03 -6.69 5.19
CA ALA A 318 -31.27 -7.49 5.16
C ALA A 318 -31.04 -8.91 4.63
N ASP A 319 -30.10 -9.09 3.70
CA ASP A 319 -29.74 -10.41 3.21
C ASP A 319 -28.96 -11.19 4.28
N ALA A 320 -29.53 -12.32 4.73
CA ALA A 320 -28.95 -13.11 5.84
C ALA A 320 -27.56 -13.70 5.49
N SER A 321 -27.34 -14.13 4.24
CA SER A 321 -26.09 -14.70 3.78
C SER A 321 -25.00 -13.62 3.73
N MET A 322 -25.34 -12.48 3.16
CA MET A 322 -24.44 -11.33 3.10
C MET A 322 -24.13 -10.78 4.49
N SER A 323 -25.13 -10.64 5.36
CA SER A 323 -24.93 -10.25 6.77
C SER A 323 -23.99 -11.22 7.49
N ALA A 324 -24.13 -12.53 7.27
CA ALA A 324 -23.23 -13.54 7.85
C ALA A 324 -21.80 -13.38 7.30
N SER A 325 -21.62 -13.11 6.00
CA SER A 325 -20.32 -12.89 5.34
C SER A 325 -19.64 -11.63 5.86
N VAL A 326 -20.36 -10.52 5.98
CA VAL A 326 -19.86 -9.26 6.55
C VAL A 326 -19.41 -9.47 7.99
N ARG A 327 -20.23 -10.12 8.83
CA ARG A 327 -19.85 -10.40 10.23
C ARG A 327 -18.69 -11.37 10.34
N ALA A 328 -18.55 -12.32 9.44
CA ALA A 328 -17.39 -13.22 9.40
C ALA A 328 -16.10 -12.44 9.06
N ALA A 329 -16.17 -11.51 8.10
CA ALA A 329 -15.08 -10.62 7.76
C ALA A 329 -14.63 -9.77 8.96
N LEU A 330 -15.58 -9.13 9.67
CA LEU A 330 -15.31 -8.35 10.87
C LEU A 330 -14.67 -9.18 11.98
N ARG A 331 -15.20 -10.38 12.21
CA ARG A 331 -14.69 -11.32 13.24
C ARG A 331 -13.27 -11.77 12.95
N ALA A 332 -12.92 -11.97 11.68
CA ALA A 332 -11.56 -12.31 11.26
C ALA A 332 -10.54 -11.23 11.66
N GLU A 333 -10.98 -9.96 11.71
CA GLU A 333 -10.18 -8.83 12.20
C GLU A 333 -10.32 -8.56 13.72
N GLY A 334 -11.05 -9.40 14.44
CA GLY A 334 -11.30 -9.20 15.87
C GLY A 334 -12.28 -8.08 16.18
N ILE A 335 -13.06 -7.62 15.17
CA ILE A 335 -14.01 -6.51 15.30
C ILE A 335 -15.39 -7.04 15.70
N GLY A 336 -15.98 -6.45 16.73
CA GLY A 336 -17.36 -6.71 17.13
C GLY A 336 -18.35 -6.14 16.10
N ALA A 337 -19.50 -6.82 15.92
CA ALA A 337 -20.58 -6.35 15.07
C ALA A 337 -21.92 -6.38 15.79
N LYS A 338 -22.69 -5.29 15.71
CA LYS A 338 -24.10 -5.22 16.13
C LYS A 338 -24.98 -5.17 14.88
N SER A 339 -25.85 -6.15 14.71
CA SER A 339 -26.75 -6.24 13.54
C SER A 339 -28.13 -5.72 13.90
N PHE A 340 -28.69 -4.91 13.00
CA PHE A 340 -30.00 -4.30 13.12
C PHE A 340 -30.74 -4.42 11.80
N VAL A 341 -32.08 -4.48 11.88
CA VAL A 341 -32.97 -4.53 10.72
C VAL A 341 -34.04 -3.43 10.78
N SER A 342 -34.16 -2.71 11.88
CA SER A 342 -35.11 -1.60 12.03
C SER A 342 -34.41 -0.24 12.11
N ILE A 343 -35.02 0.78 11.53
CA ILE A 343 -34.51 2.16 11.53
C ILE A 343 -34.38 2.70 12.96
N ASP A 344 -35.34 2.38 13.83
CA ASP A 344 -35.36 2.89 15.21
C ASP A 344 -34.24 2.28 16.06
N GLU A 345 -33.93 0.99 15.86
CA GLU A 345 -32.80 0.34 16.53
C GLU A 345 -31.46 0.93 16.06
N VAL A 346 -31.31 1.21 14.77
CA VAL A 346 -30.12 1.86 14.21
C VAL A 346 -29.94 3.26 14.79
N ARG A 347 -31.01 4.04 14.86
CA ARG A 347 -31.00 5.39 15.47
C ARG A 347 -30.58 5.31 16.94
N ALA A 348 -31.16 4.41 17.71
CA ALA A 348 -30.81 4.22 19.12
C ALA A 348 -29.33 3.83 19.28
N CYS A 349 -28.82 2.95 18.44
CA CYS A 349 -27.42 2.56 18.45
C CYS A 349 -26.48 3.74 18.13
N VAL A 350 -26.79 4.54 17.11
CA VAL A 350 -25.98 5.73 16.75
C VAL A 350 -25.90 6.73 17.90
N ILE A 351 -27.03 6.97 18.58
CA ILE A 351 -27.09 7.94 19.70
C ILE A 351 -26.39 7.41 20.95
N ASN A 352 -26.64 6.16 21.33
CA ASN A 352 -26.22 5.61 22.63
C ASN A 352 -24.81 5.01 22.59
N ASP A 353 -24.47 4.30 21.50
CA ASP A 353 -23.23 3.51 21.41
C ASP A 353 -22.14 4.22 20.62
N ARG A 354 -22.49 5.20 19.78
CA ARG A 354 -21.57 5.93 18.88
C ARG A 354 -20.61 4.97 18.15
N PRO A 355 -21.13 4.09 17.26
CA PRO A 355 -20.29 3.11 16.58
C PRO A 355 -19.22 3.80 15.73
N PRO A 356 -18.00 3.21 15.61
CA PRO A 356 -16.92 3.83 14.84
C PRO A 356 -17.19 3.78 13.33
N LEU A 357 -18.07 2.91 12.87
CA LEU A 357 -18.39 2.67 11.46
C LEU A 357 -19.75 2.03 11.33
N ALA A 358 -20.49 2.33 10.28
CA ALA A 358 -21.71 1.66 9.87
C ALA A 358 -21.55 1.00 8.49
N ILE A 359 -22.06 -0.22 8.34
CA ILE A 359 -22.20 -0.94 7.06
C ILE A 359 -23.68 -1.12 6.81
N VAL A 360 -24.19 -0.55 5.73
CA VAL A 360 -25.64 -0.47 5.46
C VAL A 360 -25.92 -0.98 4.06
N GLU A 361 -26.86 -1.91 3.91
CA GLU A 361 -27.33 -2.36 2.61
C GLU A 361 -28.42 -1.43 2.08
N HIS A 362 -28.38 -1.13 0.79
CA HIS A 362 -29.49 -0.53 0.05
C HIS A 362 -30.07 -1.58 -0.88
N ASP A 363 -31.29 -2.05 -0.57
CA ASP A 363 -32.03 -3.07 -1.32
C ASP A 363 -33.54 -2.89 -1.09
N PRO A 364 -34.15 -1.81 -1.60
CA PRO A 364 -35.57 -1.55 -1.42
C PRO A 364 -36.42 -2.63 -2.16
N PRO A 365 -37.57 -3.08 -1.61
CA PRO A 365 -38.21 -2.54 -0.41
C PRO A 365 -37.74 -3.15 0.93
N ARG A 366 -36.77 -4.10 0.91
CA ARG A 366 -36.32 -4.80 2.13
C ARG A 366 -35.62 -3.86 3.11
N ILE A 367 -34.71 -3.04 2.61
CA ILE A 367 -34.01 -2.02 3.37
C ILE A 367 -33.70 -0.81 2.48
N ASP A 368 -34.14 0.37 2.89
CA ASP A 368 -33.80 1.63 2.25
C ASP A 368 -32.57 2.25 2.95
N GLY A 369 -31.38 1.79 2.55
CA GLY A 369 -30.11 2.23 3.11
C GLY A 369 -29.83 3.71 2.91
N MET A 370 -30.33 4.31 1.80
CA MET A 370 -30.17 5.75 1.56
C MET A 370 -30.93 6.59 2.58
N SER A 371 -32.22 6.28 2.80
CA SER A 371 -33.00 6.94 3.84
C SER A 371 -32.42 6.72 5.23
N LEU A 372 -31.85 5.55 5.48
CA LEU A 372 -31.19 5.23 6.73
C LEU A 372 -29.90 6.05 6.93
N CYS A 373 -29.09 6.20 5.89
CA CYS A 373 -27.89 7.03 5.91
C CYS A 373 -28.25 8.51 6.20
N CYS A 374 -29.21 9.09 5.49
CA CYS A 374 -29.72 10.44 5.76
C CYS A 374 -30.22 10.59 7.21
N ALA A 375 -30.93 9.59 7.73
CA ALA A 375 -31.39 9.61 9.10
C ALA A 375 -30.24 9.58 10.12
N MET A 376 -29.18 8.80 9.88
CA MET A 376 -27.99 8.78 10.73
C MET A 376 -27.26 10.14 10.68
N ARG A 377 -27.13 10.77 9.52
CA ARG A 377 -26.52 12.07 9.38
C ARG A 377 -27.29 13.18 10.10
N SER A 378 -28.61 13.16 10.03
CA SER A 378 -29.47 14.15 10.70
C SER A 378 -29.41 14.08 12.23
N GLN A 379 -29.06 12.92 12.80
CA GLN A 379 -28.90 12.71 14.23
C GLN A 379 -27.52 13.12 14.74
N ALA A 380 -26.50 13.05 13.89
CA ALA A 380 -25.14 13.47 14.21
C ALA A 380 -24.99 15.00 14.23
N LYS A 381 -25.82 15.69 15.00
CA LYS A 381 -25.78 17.16 15.15
C LYS A 381 -24.56 17.67 15.91
N ASP A 382 -23.78 16.78 16.49
CA ASP A 382 -22.52 17.09 17.14
C ASP A 382 -21.42 17.13 16.05
N ALA A 383 -20.91 18.32 15.74
CA ALA A 383 -19.86 18.53 14.74
C ALA A 383 -18.59 17.69 15.01
N SER A 384 -18.47 17.13 16.22
CA SER A 384 -17.34 16.28 16.63
C SER A 384 -17.51 14.78 16.29
N TYR A 385 -18.69 14.35 15.81
CA TYR A 385 -18.93 12.93 15.48
C TYR A 385 -19.49 12.77 14.08
N CYS A 386 -18.61 12.48 13.13
CA CYS A 386 -18.98 12.09 11.77
C CYS A 386 -18.87 10.57 11.63
N LEU A 387 -20.02 9.86 11.65
CA LEU A 387 -20.05 8.40 11.47
C LEU A 387 -19.76 8.03 10.01
N PRO A 388 -18.67 7.30 9.70
CA PRO A 388 -18.48 6.77 8.36
C PRO A 388 -19.56 5.71 8.05
N VAL A 389 -20.12 5.77 6.84
CA VAL A 389 -21.12 4.83 6.35
C VAL A 389 -20.61 4.18 5.06
N ILE A 390 -20.38 2.88 5.11
CA ILE A 390 -20.10 2.05 3.92
C ILE A 390 -21.42 1.48 3.43
N MET A 391 -21.84 1.87 2.22
CA MET A 391 -23.08 1.42 1.60
C MET A 391 -22.83 0.18 0.75
N ILE A 392 -23.62 -0.87 0.97
CA ILE A 392 -23.68 -2.04 0.09
C ILE A 392 -24.83 -1.86 -0.90
N ALA A 393 -24.52 -1.78 -2.19
CA ALA A 393 -25.51 -1.56 -3.24
C ALA A 393 -25.08 -2.16 -4.58
N GLY A 394 -25.94 -2.13 -5.59
CA GLY A 394 -25.55 -2.40 -6.97
C GLY A 394 -24.85 -1.18 -7.61
N GLN A 395 -24.42 -1.36 -8.85
CA GLN A 395 -23.70 -0.32 -9.58
C GLN A 395 -24.58 0.91 -9.92
N GLU A 396 -25.85 0.68 -10.23
CA GLU A 396 -26.79 1.76 -10.58
C GLU A 396 -27.10 2.64 -9.37
N GLU A 397 -27.25 2.03 -8.20
CA GLU A 397 -27.55 2.75 -6.97
C GLU A 397 -26.35 3.57 -6.46
N GLN A 398 -25.13 3.13 -6.73
CA GLN A 398 -23.93 3.92 -6.41
C GLN A 398 -23.94 5.27 -7.12
N GLN A 399 -24.35 5.30 -8.38
CA GLN A 399 -24.42 6.55 -9.15
C GLN A 399 -25.50 7.52 -8.62
N ALA A 400 -26.59 6.98 -8.06
CA ALA A 400 -27.67 7.77 -7.48
C ALA A 400 -27.38 8.26 -6.04
N GLY A 401 -26.39 7.67 -5.36
CA GLY A 401 -26.19 7.80 -3.92
C GLY A 401 -25.44 9.04 -3.45
N ALA A 402 -24.94 9.90 -4.33
CA ALA A 402 -24.23 11.13 -3.95
C ALA A 402 -25.05 12.07 -3.02
N ALA A 403 -26.38 12.03 -3.13
CA ALA A 403 -27.28 12.85 -2.31
C ALA A 403 -27.44 12.34 -0.86
N ALA A 404 -27.08 11.09 -0.57
CA ALA A 404 -27.24 10.48 0.75
C ALA A 404 -26.03 10.66 1.68
N GLU A 405 -24.99 11.39 1.23
CA GLU A 405 -23.73 11.57 1.97
C GLU A 405 -23.08 10.23 2.42
N VAL A 406 -23.16 9.24 1.56
CA VAL A 406 -22.49 7.95 1.76
C VAL A 406 -20.97 8.17 1.77
N THR A 407 -20.30 7.57 2.74
CA THR A 407 -18.85 7.77 2.89
C THR A 407 -18.06 6.92 1.92
N ASP A 408 -18.45 5.64 1.75
CA ASP A 408 -17.78 4.69 0.87
C ASP A 408 -18.77 3.59 0.41
N TRP A 409 -18.38 2.81 -0.60
CA TRP A 409 -19.23 1.83 -1.23
C TRP A 409 -18.62 0.44 -1.23
N LEU A 410 -19.48 -0.56 -1.05
CA LEU A 410 -19.23 -1.97 -1.37
C LEU A 410 -20.17 -2.38 -2.49
N VAL A 411 -19.71 -2.28 -3.72
CA VAL A 411 -20.54 -2.58 -4.91
C VAL A 411 -20.62 -4.07 -5.10
N LYS A 412 -21.85 -4.60 -5.24
CA LYS A 412 -22.11 -6.03 -5.49
C LYS A 412 -21.70 -6.41 -6.92
N PRO A 413 -21.04 -7.59 -7.13
CA PRO A 413 -20.58 -8.55 -6.13
C PRO A 413 -19.23 -8.14 -5.52
N PHE A 414 -18.99 -8.48 -4.25
CA PHE A 414 -17.72 -8.23 -3.56
C PHE A 414 -17.26 -9.47 -2.77
N THR A 415 -15.96 -9.52 -2.43
CA THR A 415 -15.36 -10.58 -1.61
C THR A 415 -15.32 -10.21 -0.14
N THR A 416 -15.20 -11.21 0.74
CA THR A 416 -14.97 -10.97 2.18
C THR A 416 -13.63 -10.26 2.44
N ALA A 417 -12.62 -10.51 1.62
CA ALA A 417 -11.34 -9.79 1.69
C ALA A 417 -11.54 -8.29 1.48
N TYR A 418 -12.32 -7.90 0.48
CA TYR A 418 -12.62 -6.51 0.18
C TYR A 418 -13.37 -5.80 1.32
N VAL A 419 -14.33 -6.50 1.96
CA VAL A 419 -15.00 -6.00 3.18
C VAL A 419 -13.98 -5.75 4.30
N ARG A 420 -13.11 -6.74 4.57
CA ARG A 420 -12.09 -6.63 5.60
C ARG A 420 -11.21 -5.39 5.40
N THR A 421 -10.70 -5.21 4.21
CA THR A 421 -9.82 -4.09 3.87
C THR A 421 -10.49 -2.74 4.03
N LYS A 422 -11.68 -2.55 3.45
CA LYS A 422 -12.40 -1.28 3.57
C LYS A 422 -12.73 -0.94 5.02
N VAL A 423 -13.21 -1.91 5.79
CA VAL A 423 -13.49 -1.70 7.20
C VAL A 423 -12.21 -1.36 7.98
N SER A 424 -11.12 -2.08 7.74
CA SER A 424 -9.84 -1.84 8.41
C SER A 424 -9.30 -0.45 8.10
N ALA A 425 -9.32 -0.03 6.84
CA ALA A 425 -8.87 1.30 6.42
C ALA A 425 -9.69 2.40 7.09
N TRP A 426 -11.02 2.27 7.12
CA TRP A 426 -11.89 3.27 7.77
C TRP A 426 -11.72 3.32 9.29
N LEU A 427 -11.55 2.19 9.96
CA LEU A 427 -11.29 2.17 11.40
C LEU A 427 -9.92 2.80 11.73
N LEU A 428 -8.90 2.57 10.93
CA LEU A 428 -7.59 3.21 11.09
C LEU A 428 -7.67 4.73 10.85
N ARG A 429 -8.39 5.18 9.81
CA ARG A 429 -8.67 6.62 9.57
C ARG A 429 -9.34 7.28 10.76
N MET A 430 -10.40 6.65 11.30
CA MET A 430 -11.13 7.17 12.46
C MET A 430 -10.27 7.23 13.72
N ALA A 431 -9.40 6.25 13.94
CA ALA A 431 -8.48 6.27 15.06
C ALA A 431 -7.48 7.42 14.96
N CYS A 432 -6.92 7.66 13.78
CA CYS A 432 -6.03 8.79 13.52
C CYS A 432 -6.74 10.13 13.76
N GLN A 433 -7.96 10.28 13.26
CA GLN A 433 -8.75 11.50 13.47
C GLN A 433 -9.01 11.78 14.95
N SER A 434 -9.38 10.76 15.73
CA SER A 434 -9.60 10.90 17.17
C SER A 434 -8.33 11.32 17.93
N ILE A 435 -7.15 10.84 17.52
CA ILE A 435 -5.86 11.25 18.11
C ILE A 435 -5.58 12.72 17.79
N ARG A 436 -5.80 13.15 16.54
CA ARG A 436 -5.62 14.53 16.07
C ARG A 436 -6.50 15.51 16.85
N GLU A 437 -7.78 15.19 16.99
CA GLU A 437 -8.75 16.04 17.71
C GLU A 437 -8.38 16.21 19.19
N ARG A 438 -7.88 15.15 19.84
CA ARG A 438 -7.39 15.21 21.24
C ARG A 438 -6.16 16.11 21.35
N ALA A 439 -5.16 15.93 20.46
CA ALA A 439 -3.96 16.75 20.46
C ALA A 439 -4.28 18.25 20.27
N ALA A 440 -5.16 18.59 19.32
CA ALA A 440 -5.60 19.95 19.08
C ALA A 440 -6.39 20.55 20.27
N ALA A 441 -7.18 19.74 20.98
CA ALA A 441 -7.90 20.18 22.18
C ALA A 441 -6.93 20.45 23.34
N ASP A 442 -5.90 19.64 23.51
CA ASP A 442 -4.88 19.81 24.54
C ASP A 442 -4.04 21.09 24.31
N GLU A 443 -3.72 21.41 23.06
CA GLU A 443 -3.04 22.65 22.70
C GLU A 443 -3.89 23.89 22.98
N GLN A 444 -5.20 23.84 22.71
CA GLN A 444 -6.12 24.97 22.97
C GLN A 444 -6.34 25.22 24.47
N HIS A 445 -6.21 24.21 25.32
CA HIS A 445 -6.40 24.35 26.78
C HIS A 445 -5.15 24.75 27.55
N GLY A 446 -4.05 25.07 26.87
CA GLY A 446 -2.87 25.75 27.45
C GLY A 446 -2.20 24.97 28.59
N PHE A 447 -2.17 23.65 28.52
CA PHE A 447 -1.44 22.83 29.47
C PHE A 447 0.06 22.88 29.10
N VAL A 448 0.77 23.93 29.57
CA VAL A 448 2.24 23.91 29.68
C VAL A 448 2.60 22.95 30.81
N GLY A 449 2.32 21.68 30.64
CA GLY A 449 2.92 20.62 31.39
C GLY A 449 4.22 20.24 30.68
N THR A 450 5.34 20.60 31.26
CA THR A 450 6.61 19.97 30.89
C THR A 450 6.42 18.47 30.97
N MET A 451 6.13 17.82 29.85
CA MET A 451 6.26 16.38 29.73
C MET A 451 7.73 16.05 29.96
N ARG A 452 8.09 15.75 31.21
CA ARG A 452 9.19 14.83 31.45
C ARG A 452 8.72 13.54 30.79
N GLY A 453 9.34 13.18 29.68
CA GLY A 453 9.19 11.89 29.06
C GLY A 453 9.27 10.81 30.14
N PRO A 454 8.52 9.69 30.01
CA PRO A 454 8.72 8.56 30.91
C PRO A 454 10.22 8.30 30.95
N PRO A 455 10.79 8.02 32.16
CA PRO A 455 12.20 7.73 32.27
C PRO A 455 12.48 6.63 31.26
N LEU A 456 13.47 6.87 30.38
CA LEU A 456 14.01 5.86 29.50
C LEU A 456 14.17 4.61 30.37
N LEU A 457 13.30 3.63 30.16
CA LEU A 457 13.51 2.29 30.69
C LEU A 457 14.90 1.93 30.13
N ARG A 458 15.91 1.97 31.01
CA ARG A 458 17.19 1.36 30.70
C ARG A 458 16.85 -0.04 30.23
N ASP A 459 17.31 -0.37 29.05
CA ASP A 459 17.39 -1.71 28.53
C ASP A 459 18.17 -2.58 29.52
N GLU A 460 17.51 -3.07 30.53
CA GLU A 460 17.92 -4.24 31.27
C GLU A 460 17.34 -5.45 30.52
N THR A 461 17.85 -5.69 29.30
CA THR A 461 17.84 -7.04 28.76
C THR A 461 18.71 -7.86 29.72
N PRO A 462 18.17 -8.90 30.37
CA PRO A 462 19.00 -9.86 31.07
C PRO A 462 19.96 -10.40 30.01
N SER A 463 21.27 -10.19 30.21
CA SER A 463 22.30 -10.84 29.43
C SER A 463 22.16 -12.35 29.66
N LEU A 464 21.42 -13.02 28.80
CA LEU A 464 21.48 -14.47 28.69
C LEU A 464 22.92 -14.80 28.29
N GLU A 465 23.65 -15.44 29.18
CA GLU A 465 25.00 -15.88 28.89
C GLU A 465 24.95 -16.88 27.73
N LYS A 466 26.00 -16.89 26.88
CA LYS A 466 26.14 -17.83 25.75
C LYS A 466 25.91 -19.30 26.14
N SER A 467 26.07 -19.65 27.41
CA SER A 467 25.82 -20.96 27.99
C SER A 467 24.35 -21.39 27.98
N ASP A 468 23.40 -20.44 28.06
CA ASP A 468 21.97 -20.74 28.17
C ASP A 468 21.34 -21.01 26.79
N LEU A 469 21.87 -20.39 25.73
CA LEU A 469 21.48 -20.67 24.34
C LEU A 469 21.96 -22.04 23.84
N LEU A 470 23.11 -22.52 24.32
CA LEU A 470 23.65 -23.83 23.97
C LEU A 470 22.84 -25.01 24.54
N TRP A 471 22.05 -24.76 25.58
CA TRP A 471 21.22 -25.81 26.21
C TRP A 471 19.85 -25.96 25.55
N MET A 472 19.31 -24.90 24.93
CA MET A 472 18.00 -24.92 24.28
C MET A 472 18.04 -25.41 22.82
N TYR A 473 19.17 -25.28 22.13
CA TYR A 473 19.33 -25.68 20.71
C TYR A 473 20.56 -26.55 20.54
N GLY A 474 20.46 -27.80 21.01
CA GLY A 474 21.54 -28.74 20.98
C GLY A 474 22.10 -29.03 19.59
N ARG A 475 23.41 -28.96 19.44
CA ARG A 475 24.31 -29.55 18.43
C ARG A 475 24.21 -29.13 16.97
N GLU A 476 23.17 -28.48 16.48
CA GLU A 476 23.05 -28.15 15.03
C GLU A 476 23.63 -26.80 14.63
N ILE A 477 23.71 -25.83 15.55
CA ILE A 477 24.23 -24.48 15.26
C ILE A 477 25.74 -24.47 14.98
N ALA A 478 26.50 -25.41 15.53
CA ALA A 478 27.95 -25.49 15.32
C ALA A 478 28.38 -25.82 13.87
N GLN A 479 27.44 -26.24 13.00
CA GLN A 479 27.74 -26.53 11.59
C GLN A 479 27.61 -25.30 10.67
N PHE A 480 26.89 -24.26 11.10
CA PHE A 480 26.65 -23.05 10.28
C PHE A 480 27.71 -21.96 10.42
N ASP A 481 28.51 -21.99 11.47
CA ASP A 481 29.56 -20.99 11.73
C ASP A 481 30.94 -21.43 11.20
N SER A 482 30.97 -22.46 10.35
CA SER A 482 32.25 -22.95 9.80
C SER A 482 32.62 -22.18 8.53
N PRO A 483 33.91 -21.78 8.38
CA PRO A 483 34.45 -21.20 7.14
C PRO A 483 34.21 -22.07 5.90
N ALA A 484 33.95 -23.36 6.09
CA ALA A 484 33.64 -24.32 5.05
C ALA A 484 32.24 -24.11 4.43
N PHE A 485 31.23 -23.69 5.21
CA PHE A 485 29.89 -23.41 4.69
C PHE A 485 29.86 -22.14 3.85
N SER A 486 30.48 -21.05 4.34
CA SER A 486 30.61 -19.80 3.58
C SER A 486 31.41 -20.00 2.29
N LYS A 487 32.42 -20.86 2.30
CA LYS A 487 33.18 -21.23 1.10
C LYS A 487 32.34 -22.04 0.11
N LYS A 488 31.55 -22.99 0.59
CA LYS A 488 30.68 -23.84 -0.25
C LYS A 488 29.52 -23.10 -0.87
N LEU A 489 28.95 -22.15 -0.12
CA LEU A 489 27.91 -21.23 -0.63
C LEU A 489 28.49 -20.28 -1.70
N GLY A 490 29.69 -19.75 -1.46
CA GLY A 490 30.43 -18.94 -2.45
C GLY A 490 30.78 -19.74 -3.73
N GLU A 491 31.12 -21.03 -3.62
CA GLU A 491 31.38 -21.89 -4.77
C GLU A 491 30.12 -22.24 -5.57
N ILE A 492 28.97 -22.38 -4.92
CA ILE A 492 27.67 -22.59 -5.57
C ILE A 492 27.25 -21.33 -6.34
N ILE A 493 27.38 -20.16 -5.71
CA ILE A 493 27.08 -18.86 -6.35
C ILE A 493 28.04 -18.60 -7.53
N ALA A 494 29.33 -18.89 -7.37
CA ALA A 494 30.31 -18.71 -8.43
C ALA A 494 30.13 -19.69 -9.62
N ARG A 495 29.61 -20.91 -9.38
CA ARG A 495 29.27 -21.85 -10.45
C ARG A 495 28.05 -21.43 -11.26
N SER A 496 27.05 -20.81 -10.64
CA SER A 496 25.89 -20.28 -11.35
C SER A 496 26.19 -19.04 -12.20
N ALA A 497 27.30 -18.36 -11.92
CA ALA A 497 27.74 -17.16 -12.65
C ALA A 497 28.68 -17.43 -13.86
N GLN A 498 29.04 -18.71 -14.14
CA GLN A 498 29.94 -19.00 -15.28
C GLN A 498 29.21 -19.14 -16.62
N PRO A 499 29.75 -18.57 -17.72
CA PRO A 499 29.11 -18.52 -19.06
C PRO A 499 28.96 -19.85 -19.79
N LYS A 500 29.32 -20.98 -19.23
CA LYS A 500 29.30 -22.30 -19.91
C LYS A 500 27.92 -22.87 -20.19
N TYR A 501 26.85 -22.35 -19.62
CA TYR A 501 25.48 -22.82 -19.88
C TYR A 501 24.84 -22.25 -21.17
N ARG A 502 25.54 -21.42 -21.93
CA ARG A 502 25.03 -20.83 -23.21
C ARG A 502 25.37 -21.62 -24.47
N ARG A 503 25.99 -22.77 -24.41
CA ARG A 503 26.51 -23.44 -25.62
C ARG A 503 25.87 -24.77 -26.01
N GLU A 504 24.96 -25.34 -25.21
CA GLU A 504 24.35 -26.64 -25.55
C GLU A 504 22.92 -26.59 -26.08
N GLN A 505 22.30 -25.42 -26.26
CA GLN A 505 20.99 -25.30 -26.89
C GLN A 505 21.01 -24.87 -28.36
N ARG A 506 22.15 -24.96 -29.05
CA ARG A 506 22.25 -24.64 -30.50
C ARG A 506 22.59 -25.84 -31.42
N LEU A 507 22.43 -27.06 -30.97
CA LEU A 507 22.53 -28.25 -31.82
C LEU A 507 21.36 -29.20 -31.53
N GLY A 508 20.29 -29.04 -32.27
CA GLY A 508 19.12 -29.92 -32.30
C GLY A 508 18.01 -29.24 -33.07
N ALA A 509 18.00 -29.47 -34.36
CA ALA A 509 17.11 -28.95 -35.40
C ALA A 509 15.63 -29.13 -35.11
#